data_d4b9dda05099ece79bedfd24db83ed35
#
_entry.id   d4b9dda05099ece79bedfd24db83ed35
#
_cell.length_a   1.000
_cell.length_b   1.000
_cell.length_c   1.000
_cell.angle_alpha   90.00
_cell.angle_beta   90.00
_cell.angle_gamma   90.00
#
_symmetry.space_group_name_H-M   'P 1'
#
loop_
_entity.id
_entity.type
_entity.pdbx_description
1 polymer ?
#
loop_
_entity_poly.entity_id
_entity_poly.type
_entity_poly.pdbx_seq_one_letter_code
_entity_poly.pdbx_strand_id
1 'polypeptide(L)'
;MSTIANRIRDASQGRTVPIAIAGIILSAAVLWALFTVNYDECGDDEDCVRIAYEVKDTYLFWEANPQEMADKLSELTGMKVVVYPVSDEVAAIEAVANGNAEIAMVDGAAGWLGYQVYDLDVVAVEKKPDGRVFYNAAAWVRADSEIAAAHLDDDPDTDPFALMQGKKSCHTGWLKSAGMLIPMGYLIGNGYAEVQGDPNEIESLRATVTTFFHADSEIPEGGTQYSGYSGAMKCMMTGHGDVALVKDTAYRLYCDEDEDGVADGPDWCLERDEIVMLPSFGQAPSHPVMYDPASMEDETMLVIQEALLALDDDSEGREILNDVLNTAGMVASTGEEHLGTYSDAVSNVPGIQAYLER
;
A
#
# COMPACT_ATOMS: atom_id res chain seq x y z
N MET A 1 -29.95 58.14 -1.65
CA MET A 1 -29.30 56.95 -2.20
C MET A 1 -28.62 56.05 -1.14
N SER A 2 -28.81 56.30 0.16
CA SER A 2 -28.15 55.50 1.24
C SER A 2 -29.02 54.39 1.86
N THR A 3 -30.31 54.32 1.55
CA THR A 3 -31.25 53.43 2.26
C THR A 3 -31.46 52.04 1.59
N ILE A 4 -31.09 51.93 0.32
CA ILE A 4 -31.21 50.64 -0.41
C ILE A 4 -29.96 49.76 -0.23
N ALA A 5 -28.78 50.37 -0.14
CA ALA A 5 -27.52 49.62 0.07
C ALA A 5 -27.41 48.95 1.45
N ASN A 6 -28.03 49.56 2.49
CA ASN A 6 -28.03 48.94 3.83
C ASN A 6 -29.01 47.77 3.97
N ARG A 7 -30.15 47.77 3.20
CA ARG A 7 -31.09 46.66 3.20
C ARG A 7 -30.57 45.39 2.47
N ILE A 8 -29.66 45.56 1.50
CA ILE A 8 -29.05 44.44 0.80
C ILE A 8 -27.96 43.81 1.66
N ARG A 9 -27.26 44.58 2.48
CA ARG A 9 -26.23 44.08 3.39
C ARG A 9 -26.78 43.24 4.53
N ASP A 10 -27.92 43.63 5.10
CA ASP A 10 -28.59 42.88 6.17
C ASP A 10 -29.23 41.58 5.68
N ALA A 11 -29.65 41.52 4.41
CA ALA A 11 -30.23 40.31 3.84
C ALA A 11 -29.18 39.25 3.48
N SER A 12 -27.88 39.61 3.29
CA SER A 12 -26.81 38.68 2.99
C SER A 12 -26.18 38.06 4.24
N GLN A 13 -26.17 38.78 5.37
CA GLN A 13 -25.60 38.24 6.62
C GLN A 13 -26.53 37.24 7.34
N GLY A 14 -27.84 37.29 7.09
CA GLY A 14 -28.81 36.35 7.72
C GLY A 14 -28.90 34.98 7.04
N ARG A 15 -28.34 34.80 5.83
CA ARG A 15 -28.44 33.54 5.07
C ARG A 15 -27.21 32.65 5.12
N THR A 16 -26.07 33.19 5.48
CA THR A 16 -24.80 32.41 5.57
C THR A 16 -24.66 31.62 6.87
N VAL A 17 -25.25 32.10 7.96
CA VAL A 17 -25.20 31.41 9.26
C VAL A 17 -26.01 30.09 9.27
N PRO A 18 -27.26 30.04 8.75
CA PRO A 18 -28.01 28.77 8.71
C PRO A 18 -27.44 27.75 7.70
N ILE A 19 -26.80 28.20 6.61
CA ILE A 19 -26.16 27.27 5.64
C ILE A 19 -24.90 26.68 6.22
N ALA A 20 -24.08 27.44 6.93
CA ALA A 20 -22.89 26.93 7.62
C ALA A 20 -23.26 25.97 8.77
N ILE A 21 -24.30 26.30 9.54
CA ILE A 21 -24.81 25.42 10.61
C ILE A 21 -25.44 24.15 10.01
N ALA A 22 -26.19 24.27 8.93
CA ALA A 22 -26.76 23.11 8.23
C ALA A 22 -25.66 22.22 7.61
N GLY A 23 -24.59 22.80 7.05
CA GLY A 23 -23.44 22.06 6.55
C GLY A 23 -22.66 21.35 7.65
N ILE A 24 -22.46 21.98 8.81
CA ILE A 24 -21.80 21.37 9.97
C ILE A 24 -22.70 20.28 10.59
N ILE A 25 -24.01 20.47 10.63
CA ILE A 25 -24.94 19.46 11.14
C ILE A 25 -25.05 18.28 10.16
N LEU A 26 -25.01 18.51 8.83
CA LEU A 26 -25.00 17.45 7.83
C LEU A 26 -23.68 16.67 7.85
N SER A 27 -22.53 17.34 7.96
CA SER A 27 -21.25 16.66 8.12
C SER A 27 -21.11 15.92 9.45
N ALA A 28 -21.62 16.49 10.55
CA ALA A 28 -21.68 15.80 11.83
C ALA A 28 -22.70 14.65 11.82
N ALA A 29 -23.82 14.76 11.11
CA ALA A 29 -24.80 13.69 10.97
C ALA A 29 -24.30 12.56 10.05
N VAL A 30 -23.55 12.86 9.01
CA VAL A 30 -22.88 11.89 8.13
C VAL A 30 -21.75 11.20 8.90
N LEU A 31 -20.91 11.95 9.62
CA LEU A 31 -19.93 11.39 10.54
C LEU A 31 -20.60 10.55 11.64
N TRP A 32 -21.70 11.04 12.22
CA TRP A 32 -22.44 10.29 13.25
C TRP A 32 -23.14 9.05 12.68
N ALA A 33 -23.64 9.10 11.46
CA ALA A 33 -24.18 7.93 10.76
C ALA A 33 -23.10 6.91 10.37
N LEU A 34 -21.87 7.36 10.06
CA LEU A 34 -20.69 6.51 9.89
C LEU A 34 -20.21 5.90 11.21
N PHE A 35 -20.40 6.60 12.35
CA PHE A 35 -20.10 6.10 13.70
C PHE A 35 -21.28 5.38 14.38
N THR A 36 -22.46 5.34 13.81
CA THR A 36 -23.63 4.59 14.30
C THR A 36 -23.93 3.32 13.51
N VAL A 37 -23.13 2.97 12.51
CA VAL A 37 -23.04 1.57 12.11
C VAL A 37 -22.47 0.85 13.36
N ASN A 38 -23.26 -0.03 13.98
CA ASN A 38 -22.86 -0.78 15.17
C ASN A 38 -21.68 -1.69 14.80
N TYR A 39 -20.45 -1.22 15.02
CA TYR A 39 -19.24 -1.97 14.74
C TYR A 39 -18.89 -2.98 15.85
N ASP A 40 -19.58 -2.94 16.98
CA ASP A 40 -19.46 -3.97 18.01
C ASP A 40 -20.72 -4.84 18.02
N GLU A 41 -20.95 -5.50 16.92
CA GLU A 41 -22.02 -6.48 16.82
C GLU A 41 -21.66 -7.82 17.47
N CYS A 42 -20.40 -8.08 17.84
CA CYS A 42 -19.99 -9.30 18.51
C CYS A 42 -20.53 -9.39 19.94
N GLY A 43 -20.56 -8.28 20.68
CA GLY A 43 -20.93 -8.30 22.07
C GLY A 43 -20.06 -9.27 22.87
N ASP A 44 -20.68 -10.12 23.70
CA ASP A 44 -20.02 -11.20 24.47
C ASP A 44 -20.03 -12.55 23.71
N ASP A 45 -20.20 -12.57 22.38
CA ASP A 45 -20.22 -13.79 21.58
C ASP A 45 -18.79 -14.27 21.30
N GLU A 46 -18.40 -15.37 21.95
CA GLU A 46 -17.07 -15.97 21.81
C GLU A 46 -16.81 -16.58 20.42
N ASP A 47 -17.86 -16.84 19.62
CA ASP A 47 -17.78 -17.38 18.25
C ASP A 47 -17.78 -16.25 17.19
N CYS A 48 -17.60 -14.98 17.59
CA CYS A 48 -17.59 -13.85 16.67
C CYS A 48 -16.17 -13.44 16.30
N VAL A 49 -15.93 -13.21 14.99
CA VAL A 49 -14.64 -12.77 14.43
C VAL A 49 -14.76 -11.34 13.94
N ARG A 50 -13.93 -10.44 14.47
CA ARG A 50 -13.79 -9.07 14.01
C ARG A 50 -12.62 -8.96 13.06
N ILE A 51 -12.86 -8.43 11.86
CA ILE A 51 -11.82 -8.14 10.86
C ILE A 51 -11.45 -6.67 10.96
N ALA A 52 -10.26 -6.34 11.46
CA ALA A 52 -9.74 -4.99 11.41
C ALA A 52 -9.39 -4.62 9.96
N TYR A 53 -10.00 -3.54 9.47
CA TYR A 53 -9.88 -3.09 8.11
C TYR A 53 -9.78 -1.57 8.00
N GLU A 54 -8.80 -1.06 7.24
CA GLU A 54 -8.65 0.38 7.02
C GLU A 54 -9.82 0.93 6.20
N VAL A 55 -10.54 1.92 6.73
CA VAL A 55 -11.63 2.59 6.01
C VAL A 55 -11.04 3.63 5.06
N LYS A 56 -11.11 3.37 3.75
CA LYS A 56 -10.72 4.31 2.69
C LYS A 56 -11.96 5.08 2.19
N ASP A 57 -11.76 6.34 1.79
CA ASP A 57 -12.85 7.16 1.22
C ASP A 57 -13.52 6.49 0.00
N THR A 58 -12.80 5.60 -0.70
CA THR A 58 -13.29 4.80 -1.84
C THR A 58 -14.36 3.78 -1.45
N TYR A 59 -14.40 3.32 -0.20
CA TYR A 59 -15.42 2.36 0.29
C TYR A 59 -16.80 2.99 0.53
N LEU A 60 -16.91 4.30 0.45
CA LEU A 60 -18.21 5.00 0.46
C LEU A 60 -18.98 4.81 -0.85
N PHE A 61 -18.36 4.24 -1.88
CA PHE A 61 -18.95 4.00 -3.20
C PHE A 61 -18.92 2.49 -3.53
N TRP A 62 -19.95 1.76 -3.16
CA TRP A 62 -20.58 0.51 -3.62
C TRP A 62 -19.71 -0.68 -4.09
N GLU A 63 -18.52 -0.52 -4.66
CA GLU A 63 -17.80 -1.55 -5.40
C GLU A 63 -16.64 -2.20 -4.61
N ALA A 64 -16.36 -1.78 -3.38
CA ALA A 64 -15.30 -2.35 -2.52
C ALA A 64 -15.74 -2.35 -1.05
N ASN A 65 -16.85 -3.03 -0.76
CA ASN A 65 -17.42 -3.04 0.60
C ASN A 65 -16.84 -4.21 1.41
N PRO A 66 -15.97 -3.97 2.41
CA PRO A 66 -15.44 -5.03 3.27
C PRO A 66 -16.53 -5.82 4.03
N GLN A 67 -17.75 -5.30 4.14
CA GLN A 67 -18.88 -6.03 4.72
C GLN A 67 -19.28 -7.25 3.86
N GLU A 68 -19.20 -7.18 2.54
CA GLU A 68 -19.49 -8.33 1.66
C GLU A 68 -18.51 -9.48 1.91
N MET A 69 -17.24 -9.17 2.16
CA MET A 69 -16.26 -10.17 2.57
C MET A 69 -16.59 -10.77 3.94
N ALA A 70 -16.95 -9.95 4.92
CA ALA A 70 -17.33 -10.42 6.26
C ALA A 70 -18.58 -11.33 6.20
N ASP A 71 -19.57 -10.96 5.38
CA ASP A 71 -20.79 -11.76 5.18
C ASP A 71 -20.46 -13.12 4.52
N LYS A 72 -19.58 -13.13 3.50
CA LYS A 72 -19.13 -14.34 2.83
C LYS A 72 -18.32 -15.26 3.77
N LEU A 73 -17.41 -14.67 4.56
CA LEU A 73 -16.67 -15.42 5.57
C LEU A 73 -17.59 -15.97 6.67
N SER A 74 -18.64 -15.24 7.04
CA SER A 74 -19.66 -15.77 7.98
C SER A 74 -20.37 -17.00 7.40
N GLU A 75 -20.70 -16.98 6.10
CA GLU A 75 -21.29 -18.13 5.41
C GLU A 75 -20.35 -19.35 5.41
N LEU A 76 -19.08 -19.14 5.07
CA LEU A 76 -18.08 -20.19 4.92
C LEU A 76 -17.65 -20.80 6.27
N THR A 77 -17.48 -19.97 7.30
CA THR A 77 -17.03 -20.41 8.64
C THR A 77 -18.17 -20.93 9.51
N GLY A 78 -19.39 -20.45 9.27
CA GLY A 78 -20.53 -20.63 10.19
C GLY A 78 -20.43 -19.78 11.47
N MET A 79 -19.38 -18.96 11.62
CA MET A 79 -19.21 -18.01 12.71
C MET A 79 -19.80 -16.65 12.30
N LYS A 80 -20.06 -15.80 13.27
CA LYS A 80 -20.40 -14.40 13.01
C LYS A 80 -19.12 -13.64 12.69
N VAL A 81 -19.00 -13.09 11.47
CA VAL A 81 -17.87 -12.27 11.06
C VAL A 81 -18.33 -10.83 10.84
N VAL A 82 -17.63 -9.85 11.39
CA VAL A 82 -17.98 -8.43 11.31
C VAL A 82 -16.75 -7.57 11.00
N VAL A 83 -16.95 -6.43 10.34
CA VAL A 83 -15.88 -5.48 10.09
C VAL A 83 -15.62 -4.62 11.33
N TYR A 84 -14.36 -4.51 11.73
CA TYR A 84 -13.87 -3.57 12.74
C TYR A 84 -13.10 -2.45 12.03
N PRO A 85 -13.69 -1.28 11.80
CA PRO A 85 -13.07 -0.24 11.01
C PRO A 85 -12.01 0.50 11.79
N VAL A 86 -10.90 0.77 11.14
CA VAL A 86 -9.75 1.52 11.68
C VAL A 86 -9.34 2.65 10.75
N SER A 87 -8.54 3.59 11.26
CA SER A 87 -8.10 4.77 10.52
C SER A 87 -6.98 4.49 9.51
N ASP A 88 -6.17 3.46 9.77
CA ASP A 88 -5.01 3.08 8.99
C ASP A 88 -4.58 1.64 9.32
N GLU A 89 -3.60 1.13 8.59
CA GLU A 89 -3.17 -0.26 8.72
C GLU A 89 -2.37 -0.54 10.00
N VAL A 90 -1.70 0.48 10.57
CA VAL A 90 -1.04 0.33 11.89
C VAL A 90 -2.09 0.16 12.98
N ALA A 91 -3.16 0.95 12.93
CA ALA A 91 -4.30 0.80 13.85
C ALA A 91 -4.99 -0.57 13.68
N ALA A 92 -4.95 -1.19 12.49
CA ALA A 92 -5.45 -2.56 12.30
C ALA A 92 -4.59 -3.59 13.04
N ILE A 93 -3.27 -3.48 12.94
CA ILE A 93 -2.31 -4.31 13.70
C ILE A 93 -2.50 -4.11 15.21
N GLU A 94 -2.59 -2.87 15.67
CA GLU A 94 -2.82 -2.58 17.08
C GLU A 94 -4.17 -3.11 17.59
N ALA A 95 -5.21 -3.13 16.73
CA ALA A 95 -6.50 -3.69 17.10
C ALA A 95 -6.40 -5.20 17.40
N VAL A 96 -5.64 -5.95 16.59
CA VAL A 96 -5.40 -7.38 16.83
C VAL A 96 -4.51 -7.58 18.04
N ALA A 97 -3.39 -6.90 18.14
CA ALA A 97 -2.46 -7.02 19.26
C ALA A 97 -3.08 -6.69 20.64
N ASN A 98 -4.11 -5.84 20.68
CA ASN A 98 -4.85 -5.49 21.88
C ASN A 98 -6.14 -6.29 22.11
N GLY A 99 -6.45 -7.28 21.26
CA GLY A 99 -7.64 -8.12 21.36
C GLY A 99 -8.96 -7.40 21.01
N ASN A 100 -8.89 -6.29 20.27
CA ASN A 100 -10.06 -5.56 19.78
C ASN A 100 -10.59 -6.14 18.45
N ALA A 101 -9.77 -6.90 17.75
CA ALA A 101 -10.12 -7.65 16.55
C ALA A 101 -9.38 -9.00 16.55
N GLU A 102 -9.92 -10.00 15.88
CA GLU A 102 -9.35 -11.35 15.77
C GLU A 102 -8.35 -11.43 14.63
N ILE A 103 -8.63 -10.76 13.52
CA ILE A 103 -7.73 -10.71 12.36
C ILE A 103 -7.63 -9.30 11.78
N ALA A 104 -6.53 -9.02 11.05
CA ALA A 104 -6.33 -7.78 10.31
C ALA A 104 -5.89 -8.08 8.88
N MET A 105 -6.49 -7.39 7.91
CA MET A 105 -6.05 -7.39 6.51
C MET A 105 -5.25 -6.11 6.26
N VAL A 106 -3.95 -6.27 5.98
CA VAL A 106 -3.01 -5.14 5.93
C VAL A 106 -2.00 -5.28 4.78
N ASP A 107 -1.29 -4.22 4.46
CA ASP A 107 -0.17 -4.28 3.51
C ASP A 107 1.05 -5.01 4.11
N GLY A 108 2.03 -5.33 3.24
CA GLY A 108 3.21 -6.06 3.67
C GLY A 108 4.07 -5.33 4.71
N ALA A 109 4.06 -3.98 4.74
CA ALA A 109 4.84 -3.22 5.73
C ALA A 109 4.17 -3.23 7.10
N ALA A 110 2.86 -3.04 7.16
CA ALA A 110 2.09 -3.15 8.41
C ALA A 110 2.08 -4.60 8.92
N GLY A 111 1.95 -5.59 8.02
CA GLY A 111 2.09 -7.00 8.40
C GLY A 111 3.45 -7.32 9.00
N TRP A 112 4.53 -6.79 8.40
CA TRP A 112 5.88 -6.94 8.96
C TRP A 112 6.03 -6.29 10.35
N LEU A 113 5.44 -5.11 10.56
CA LEU A 113 5.36 -4.49 11.89
C LEU A 113 4.66 -5.42 12.90
N GLY A 114 3.50 -5.96 12.54
CA GLY A 114 2.75 -6.90 13.37
C GLY A 114 3.59 -8.12 13.76
N TYR A 115 4.30 -8.70 12.80
CA TYR A 115 5.18 -9.85 13.00
C TYR A 115 6.39 -9.53 13.87
N GLN A 116 7.08 -8.37 13.65
CA GLN A 116 8.35 -8.05 14.33
C GLN A 116 8.17 -7.45 15.72
N VAL A 117 7.09 -6.71 15.96
CA VAL A 117 6.92 -5.89 17.17
C VAL A 117 5.84 -6.44 18.10
N TYR A 118 4.78 -7.03 17.52
CA TYR A 118 3.62 -7.47 18.27
C TYR A 118 3.49 -8.99 18.37
N ASP A 119 4.46 -9.76 17.87
CA ASP A 119 4.47 -11.23 17.85
C ASP A 119 3.21 -11.83 17.15
N LEU A 120 2.59 -11.08 16.23
CA LEU A 120 1.49 -11.57 15.40
C LEU A 120 2.01 -12.55 14.34
N ASP A 121 1.14 -13.44 13.86
CA ASP A 121 1.47 -14.38 12.80
C ASP A 121 0.48 -14.23 11.63
N VAL A 122 0.70 -14.98 10.55
CA VAL A 122 -0.04 -14.90 9.30
C VAL A 122 -0.98 -16.08 9.16
N VAL A 123 -2.27 -15.80 8.91
CA VAL A 123 -3.29 -16.82 8.57
C VAL A 123 -3.19 -17.21 7.10
N ALA A 124 -3.21 -16.21 6.22
CA ALA A 124 -3.18 -16.36 4.77
C ALA A 124 -2.60 -15.11 4.12
N VAL A 125 -2.21 -15.21 2.86
CA VAL A 125 -1.63 -14.12 2.09
C VAL A 125 -2.26 -14.02 0.71
N GLU A 126 -2.34 -12.81 0.17
CA GLU A 126 -2.82 -12.59 -1.19
C GLU A 126 -1.96 -13.28 -2.24
N LYS A 127 -2.61 -13.89 -3.22
CA LYS A 127 -2.02 -14.53 -4.38
C LYS A 127 -2.17 -13.64 -5.61
N LYS A 128 -1.10 -13.39 -6.33
CA LYS A 128 -1.14 -12.72 -7.63
C LYS A 128 -1.66 -13.68 -8.72
N PRO A 129 -2.13 -13.16 -9.88
CA PRO A 129 -2.65 -14.03 -10.95
C PRO A 129 -1.67 -15.12 -11.43
N ASP A 130 -0.36 -14.87 -11.33
CA ASP A 130 0.70 -15.83 -11.65
C ASP A 130 1.04 -16.82 -10.50
N GLY A 131 0.32 -16.74 -9.40
CA GLY A 131 0.48 -17.59 -8.21
C GLY A 131 1.52 -17.11 -7.21
N ARG A 132 2.27 -16.04 -7.50
CA ARG A 132 3.23 -15.46 -6.55
C ARG A 132 2.53 -14.80 -5.38
N VAL A 133 3.18 -14.84 -4.21
CA VAL A 133 2.76 -14.15 -2.98
C VAL A 133 3.66 -12.95 -2.67
N PHE A 134 4.36 -12.44 -3.67
CA PHE A 134 5.25 -11.29 -3.59
C PHE A 134 5.27 -10.55 -4.93
N TYR A 135 5.81 -9.36 -4.94
CA TYR A 135 6.19 -8.62 -6.13
C TYR A 135 7.60 -8.05 -5.98
N ASN A 136 8.32 -7.88 -7.09
CA ASN A 136 9.68 -7.38 -7.03
C ASN A 136 9.68 -5.84 -7.08
N ALA A 137 10.52 -5.21 -6.26
CA ALA A 137 10.87 -3.81 -6.42
C ALA A 137 11.95 -3.70 -7.49
N ALA A 138 11.74 -2.89 -8.49
CA ALA A 138 12.65 -2.71 -9.62
C ALA A 138 12.82 -1.22 -9.99
N ALA A 139 13.91 -0.93 -10.68
CA ALA A 139 14.08 0.35 -11.36
C ALA A 139 13.73 0.19 -12.83
N TRP A 140 13.04 1.20 -13.37
CA TRP A 140 12.81 1.36 -14.80
C TRP A 140 13.48 2.64 -15.28
N VAL A 141 14.14 2.56 -16.43
CA VAL A 141 14.85 3.66 -17.07
C VAL A 141 14.54 3.69 -18.55
N ARG A 142 14.78 4.82 -19.20
CA ARG A 142 14.67 4.88 -20.67
C ARG A 142 15.81 4.13 -21.34
N ALA A 143 15.55 3.49 -22.46
CA ALA A 143 16.51 2.67 -23.19
C ALA A 143 17.71 3.48 -23.73
N ASP A 144 17.53 4.78 -23.98
CA ASP A 144 18.59 5.69 -24.40
C ASP A 144 19.49 6.21 -23.26
N SER A 145 19.29 5.77 -22.01
CA SER A 145 20.07 6.18 -20.85
C SER A 145 21.40 5.42 -20.73
N GLU A 146 22.39 6.04 -20.08
CA GLU A 146 23.65 5.37 -19.74
C GLU A 146 23.46 4.21 -18.76
N ILE A 147 22.42 4.27 -17.89
CA ILE A 147 22.07 3.20 -16.98
C ILE A 147 21.58 1.97 -17.75
N ALA A 148 20.72 2.17 -18.76
CA ALA A 148 20.27 1.09 -19.63
C ALA A 148 21.43 0.49 -20.42
N ALA A 149 22.32 1.32 -20.95
CA ALA A 149 23.52 0.86 -21.66
C ALA A 149 24.40 -0.02 -20.78
N ALA A 150 24.68 0.39 -19.55
CA ALA A 150 25.47 -0.38 -18.58
C ALA A 150 24.81 -1.69 -18.15
N HIS A 151 23.47 -1.75 -18.15
CA HIS A 151 22.76 -3.00 -17.86
C HIS A 151 22.81 -3.99 -19.04
N LEU A 152 22.88 -3.49 -20.26
CA LEU A 152 22.74 -4.29 -21.47
C LEU A 152 24.10 -4.65 -22.12
N ASP A 153 25.21 -4.08 -21.65
CA ASP A 153 26.55 -4.30 -22.26
C ASP A 153 27.25 -5.58 -21.79
N ASP A 154 26.68 -6.31 -20.81
CA ASP A 154 27.25 -7.51 -20.19
C ASP A 154 28.69 -7.30 -19.64
N ASP A 155 29.12 -6.06 -19.41
CA ASP A 155 30.43 -5.75 -18.85
C ASP A 155 30.39 -5.75 -17.32
N PRO A 156 31.09 -6.67 -16.62
CA PRO A 156 31.08 -6.71 -15.18
C PRO A 156 31.74 -5.49 -14.50
N ASP A 157 32.46 -4.67 -15.25
CA ASP A 157 33.10 -3.44 -14.75
C ASP A 157 32.12 -2.24 -14.79
N THR A 158 30.97 -2.38 -15.45
CA THR A 158 29.89 -1.38 -15.47
C THR A 158 28.75 -1.80 -14.53
N ASP A 159 28.34 -0.88 -13.66
CA ASP A 159 27.30 -1.15 -12.66
C ASP A 159 26.15 -0.15 -12.82
N PRO A 160 24.98 -0.60 -13.32
CA PRO A 160 23.83 0.27 -13.52
C PRO A 160 23.32 0.91 -12.23
N PHE A 161 23.47 0.27 -11.07
CA PHE A 161 23.05 0.83 -9.78
C PHE A 161 23.98 1.97 -9.33
N ALA A 162 25.29 1.85 -9.57
CA ALA A 162 26.24 2.93 -9.30
C ALA A 162 25.95 4.17 -10.16
N LEU A 163 25.52 3.98 -11.41
CA LEU A 163 25.18 5.06 -12.33
C LEU A 163 23.88 5.79 -11.98
N MET A 164 23.10 5.29 -11.03
CA MET A 164 21.94 6.03 -10.50
C MET A 164 22.34 7.24 -9.63
N GLN A 165 23.58 7.29 -9.15
CA GLN A 165 24.06 8.41 -8.33
C GLN A 165 23.95 9.73 -9.10
N GLY A 166 23.31 10.71 -8.48
CA GLY A 166 23.08 12.04 -9.06
C GLY A 166 21.96 12.10 -10.10
N LYS A 167 21.30 10.98 -10.42
CA LYS A 167 20.14 10.96 -11.31
C LYS A 167 18.89 11.37 -10.56
N LYS A 168 17.92 11.88 -11.28
CA LYS A 168 16.63 12.30 -10.73
C LYS A 168 15.71 11.07 -10.62
N SER A 169 15.44 10.60 -9.40
CA SER A 169 14.56 9.45 -9.15
C SER A 169 13.09 9.87 -9.03
N CYS A 170 12.21 8.97 -9.45
CA CYS A 170 10.77 9.07 -9.36
C CYS A 170 10.28 7.97 -8.40
N HIS A 171 9.83 8.36 -7.22
CA HIS A 171 9.29 7.48 -6.20
C HIS A 171 7.77 7.39 -6.28
N THR A 172 7.18 6.33 -5.75
CA THR A 172 5.71 6.17 -5.69
C THR A 172 5.06 6.97 -4.56
N GLY A 173 5.85 7.45 -3.61
CA GLY A 173 5.46 8.19 -2.42
C GLY A 173 6.41 7.91 -1.26
N TRP A 174 6.22 8.65 -0.17
CA TRP A 174 7.02 8.51 1.04
C TRP A 174 6.77 7.15 1.71
N LEU A 175 7.84 6.44 2.06
CA LEU A 175 7.86 5.15 2.77
C LEU A 175 7.12 3.99 2.06
N LYS A 176 6.85 4.09 0.77
CA LYS A 176 6.25 2.99 0.00
C LYS A 176 7.29 1.88 -0.26
N SER A 177 6.90 0.61 -0.04
CA SER A 177 7.79 -0.55 -0.09
C SER A 177 8.62 -0.63 -1.38
N ALA A 178 8.00 -0.89 -2.54
CA ALA A 178 8.73 -1.03 -3.80
C ALA A 178 9.23 0.30 -4.39
N GLY A 179 8.58 1.42 -4.04
CA GLY A 179 8.94 2.75 -4.56
C GLY A 179 10.03 3.46 -3.75
N MET A 180 10.38 2.98 -2.55
CA MET A 180 11.35 3.65 -1.69
C MET A 180 12.09 2.71 -0.74
N LEU A 181 11.38 1.98 0.15
CA LEU A 181 12.04 1.25 1.24
C LEU A 181 12.99 0.17 0.73
N ILE A 182 12.52 -0.71 -0.13
CA ILE A 182 13.33 -1.81 -0.68
C ILE A 182 14.48 -1.28 -1.55
N PRO A 183 14.26 -0.37 -2.53
CA PRO A 183 15.36 0.20 -3.30
C PRO A 183 16.40 0.89 -2.44
N MET A 184 15.99 1.68 -1.46
CA MET A 184 16.95 2.38 -0.58
C MET A 184 17.65 1.42 0.38
N GLY A 185 16.94 0.44 0.93
CA GLY A 185 17.53 -0.63 1.74
C GLY A 185 18.63 -1.39 0.97
N TYR A 186 18.35 -1.73 -0.29
CA TYR A 186 19.34 -2.35 -1.19
C TYR A 186 20.54 -1.43 -1.47
N LEU A 187 20.29 -0.18 -1.88
CA LEU A 187 21.36 0.77 -2.22
C LEU A 187 22.24 1.10 -1.03
N ILE A 188 21.68 1.22 0.18
CA ILE A 188 22.43 1.46 1.40
C ILE A 188 23.18 0.19 1.83
N GLY A 189 22.50 -0.94 1.86
CA GLY A 189 23.09 -2.22 2.29
C GLY A 189 24.23 -2.71 1.41
N ASN A 190 24.22 -2.38 0.11
CA ASN A 190 25.31 -2.70 -0.83
C ASN A 190 26.35 -1.57 -0.96
N GLY A 191 26.22 -0.48 -0.18
CA GLY A 191 27.23 0.58 -0.13
C GLY A 191 27.19 1.57 -1.30
N TYR A 192 26.10 1.60 -2.09
CA TYR A 192 25.91 2.62 -3.13
C TYR A 192 25.52 3.97 -2.52
N ALA A 193 24.65 3.96 -1.53
CA ALA A 193 24.17 5.14 -0.82
C ALA A 193 24.67 5.15 0.63
N GLU A 194 25.19 6.30 1.07
CA GLU A 194 25.61 6.51 2.46
C GLU A 194 24.50 7.25 3.22
N VAL A 195 24.14 6.73 4.40
CA VAL A 195 23.10 7.33 5.25
C VAL A 195 23.49 8.76 5.65
N GLN A 196 22.61 9.72 5.40
CA GLN A 196 22.78 11.12 5.74
C GLN A 196 21.94 11.48 6.96
N GLY A 197 22.60 11.82 8.06
CA GLY A 197 21.96 12.17 9.33
C GLY A 197 22.05 11.08 10.38
N ASP A 198 21.10 11.05 11.32
CA ASP A 198 21.05 10.04 12.37
C ASP A 198 20.45 8.72 11.80
N PRO A 199 21.18 7.58 11.87
CA PRO A 199 20.67 6.31 11.35
C PRO A 199 19.45 5.76 12.11
N ASN A 200 19.11 6.32 13.27
CA ASN A 200 17.91 5.93 14.03
C ASN A 200 16.69 6.80 13.73
N GLU A 201 16.83 7.80 12.85
CA GLU A 201 15.73 8.71 12.51
C GLU A 201 15.28 8.50 11.06
N ILE A 202 13.98 8.26 10.86
CA ILE A 202 13.39 7.99 9.53
C ILE A 202 13.56 9.18 8.57
N GLU A 203 13.61 10.40 9.08
CA GLU A 203 13.83 11.61 8.24
C GLU A 203 15.23 11.62 7.60
N SER A 204 16.19 10.88 8.13
CA SER A 204 17.51 10.67 7.51
C SER A 204 17.40 9.96 6.16
N LEU A 205 16.36 9.16 5.94
CA LEU A 205 16.09 8.55 4.64
C LEU A 205 15.86 9.60 3.55
N ARG A 206 15.12 10.69 3.84
CA ARG A 206 14.88 11.76 2.87
C ARG A 206 16.19 12.45 2.46
N ALA A 207 17.04 12.75 3.43
CA ALA A 207 18.35 13.33 3.17
C ALA A 207 19.26 12.37 2.38
N THR A 208 19.19 11.08 2.69
CA THR A 208 19.94 10.04 1.97
C THR A 208 19.49 9.93 0.51
N VAL A 209 18.18 9.88 0.25
CA VAL A 209 17.62 9.86 -1.11
C VAL A 209 18.10 11.07 -1.91
N THR A 210 17.94 12.28 -1.39
CA THR A 210 18.29 13.51 -2.11
C THR A 210 19.79 13.75 -2.24
N THR A 211 20.62 13.05 -1.48
CA THR A 211 22.09 13.08 -1.58
C THR A 211 22.60 12.05 -2.57
N PHE A 212 22.08 10.82 -2.54
CA PHE A 212 22.45 9.78 -3.49
C PHE A 212 21.90 10.08 -4.89
N PHE A 213 20.61 10.34 -5.00
CA PHE A 213 19.97 10.80 -6.23
C PHE A 213 20.14 12.31 -6.37
N HIS A 214 19.36 12.93 -7.21
CA HIS A 214 19.35 14.38 -7.35
C HIS A 214 18.47 15.05 -6.29
N ALA A 215 18.81 16.27 -5.88
CA ALA A 215 18.03 17.04 -4.89
C ALA A 215 16.57 17.29 -5.31
N ASP A 216 16.29 17.34 -6.63
CA ASP A 216 14.96 17.50 -7.21
C ASP A 216 14.28 16.12 -7.53
N SER A 217 14.72 15.03 -6.92
CA SER A 217 14.04 13.75 -7.04
C SER A 217 12.59 13.84 -6.60
N GLU A 218 11.70 13.18 -7.34
CA GLU A 218 10.25 13.25 -7.10
C GLU A 218 9.86 12.24 -6.01
N ILE A 219 9.51 12.77 -4.82
CA ILE A 219 8.92 12.02 -3.72
C ILE A 219 7.51 12.59 -3.49
N PRO A 220 6.51 12.13 -4.25
CA PRO A 220 5.22 12.80 -4.33
C PRO A 220 4.37 12.59 -3.08
N GLU A 221 3.56 13.59 -2.76
CA GLU A 221 2.42 13.44 -1.86
C GLU A 221 1.30 12.65 -2.56
N GLY A 222 0.49 11.95 -1.78
CA GLY A 222 -0.64 11.19 -2.29
C GLY A 222 -1.60 12.05 -3.12
N GLY A 223 -2.16 11.49 -4.19
CA GLY A 223 -3.09 12.18 -5.08
C GLY A 223 -2.48 13.19 -6.05
N THR A 224 -1.15 13.37 -6.09
CA THR A 224 -0.48 14.19 -7.09
C THR A 224 -0.25 13.42 -8.40
N GLN A 225 0.06 14.14 -9.49
CA GLN A 225 0.21 13.53 -10.82
C GLN A 225 1.33 12.47 -10.92
N TYR A 226 2.29 12.48 -10.01
CA TYR A 226 3.42 11.53 -9.99
C TYR A 226 3.34 10.53 -8.85
N SER A 227 2.24 10.53 -8.07
CA SER A 227 2.04 9.57 -6.98
C SER A 227 1.65 8.17 -7.49
N GLY A 228 2.01 7.16 -6.72
CA GLY A 228 1.75 5.76 -7.05
C GLY A 228 2.62 5.22 -8.19
N TYR A 229 2.39 3.97 -8.57
CA TYR A 229 3.19 3.30 -9.59
C TYR A 229 3.04 3.94 -10.98
N SER A 230 1.79 4.24 -11.39
CA SER A 230 1.52 4.95 -12.64
C SER A 230 2.19 6.31 -12.69
N GLY A 231 2.14 7.07 -11.58
CA GLY A 231 2.75 8.40 -11.49
C GLY A 231 4.28 8.36 -11.57
N ALA A 232 4.94 7.42 -10.91
CA ALA A 232 6.38 7.25 -10.99
C ALA A 232 6.85 6.83 -12.40
N MET A 233 6.12 5.92 -13.07
CA MET A 233 6.38 5.57 -14.47
C MET A 233 6.21 6.78 -15.38
N LYS A 234 5.11 7.54 -15.23
CA LYS A 234 4.89 8.78 -15.98
C LYS A 234 6.02 9.79 -15.78
N CYS A 235 6.51 9.95 -14.53
CA CYS A 235 7.61 10.85 -14.21
C CYS A 235 8.86 10.53 -15.02
N MET A 236 9.25 9.26 -15.11
CA MET A 236 10.42 8.79 -15.87
C MET A 236 10.17 8.86 -17.38
N MET A 237 9.04 8.34 -17.87
CA MET A 237 8.75 8.28 -19.32
C MET A 237 8.60 9.64 -19.95
N THR A 238 8.10 10.65 -19.24
CA THR A 238 8.01 12.04 -19.73
C THR A 238 9.30 12.82 -19.58
N GLY A 239 10.38 12.22 -19.04
CA GLY A 239 11.67 12.88 -18.81
C GLY A 239 11.67 13.91 -17.67
N HIS A 240 10.66 13.86 -16.77
CA HIS A 240 10.68 14.65 -15.55
C HIS A 240 11.73 14.11 -14.57
N GLY A 241 11.96 12.81 -14.56
CA GLY A 241 13.04 12.11 -13.87
C GLY A 241 13.72 11.07 -14.76
N ASP A 242 14.79 10.47 -14.27
CA ASP A 242 15.64 9.54 -15.02
C ASP A 242 15.35 8.07 -14.67
N VAL A 243 14.93 7.80 -13.43
CA VAL A 243 14.76 6.45 -12.87
C VAL A 243 13.42 6.37 -12.15
N ALA A 244 12.54 5.44 -12.53
CA ALA A 244 11.32 5.13 -11.80
C ALA A 244 11.56 3.94 -10.87
N LEU A 245 11.29 4.11 -9.58
CA LEU A 245 11.36 3.06 -8.57
C LEU A 245 9.94 2.55 -8.30
N VAL A 246 9.64 1.34 -8.79
CA VAL A 246 8.29 0.78 -8.82
C VAL A 246 8.33 -0.74 -8.72
N LYS A 247 7.18 -1.40 -8.74
CA LYS A 247 7.11 -2.86 -8.90
C LYS A 247 7.44 -3.30 -10.33
N ASP A 248 7.95 -4.52 -10.46
CA ASP A 248 8.33 -5.13 -11.74
C ASP A 248 7.21 -5.14 -12.79
N THR A 249 5.96 -5.30 -12.36
CA THR A 249 4.79 -5.37 -13.22
C THR A 249 4.18 -4.01 -13.60
N ALA A 250 4.82 -2.88 -13.20
CA ALA A 250 4.21 -1.56 -13.39
C ALA A 250 3.96 -1.20 -14.86
N TYR A 251 4.88 -1.54 -15.77
CA TYR A 251 4.69 -1.28 -17.20
C TYR A 251 3.46 -2.02 -17.74
N ARG A 252 3.38 -3.32 -17.51
CA ARG A 252 2.26 -4.15 -17.91
C ARG A 252 0.91 -3.62 -17.41
N LEU A 253 0.84 -3.18 -16.18
CA LEU A 253 -0.42 -2.74 -15.58
C LEU A 253 -0.95 -1.40 -16.09
N TYR A 254 -0.08 -0.54 -16.63
CA TYR A 254 -0.45 0.82 -16.97
C TYR A 254 -0.20 1.21 -18.41
N CYS A 255 0.60 0.43 -19.14
CA CYS A 255 1.01 0.76 -20.49
C CYS A 255 0.86 -0.37 -21.52
N ASP A 256 0.71 -1.64 -21.08
CA ASP A 256 0.68 -2.82 -21.96
C ASP A 256 -0.10 -3.94 -21.24
N GLU A 257 -1.43 -3.74 -21.09
CA GLU A 257 -2.27 -4.62 -20.27
C GLU A 257 -2.43 -6.01 -20.90
N ASP A 258 -2.45 -6.09 -22.24
CA ASP A 258 -2.58 -7.35 -22.97
C ASP A 258 -1.23 -8.05 -23.25
N GLU A 259 -0.12 -7.46 -22.81
CA GLU A 259 1.24 -8.02 -22.90
C GLU A 259 1.73 -8.31 -24.34
N ASP A 260 1.25 -7.57 -25.32
CA ASP A 260 1.64 -7.73 -26.73
C ASP A 260 2.91 -6.93 -27.09
N GLY A 261 3.41 -6.11 -26.18
CA GLY A 261 4.62 -5.29 -26.32
C GLY A 261 4.36 -3.93 -26.97
N VAL A 262 3.11 -3.61 -27.26
CA VAL A 262 2.66 -2.33 -27.80
C VAL A 262 2.02 -1.52 -26.67
N ALA A 263 2.40 -0.26 -26.51
CA ALA A 263 1.81 0.59 -25.51
C ALA A 263 0.35 0.93 -25.88
N ASP A 264 -0.61 0.46 -25.10
CA ASP A 264 -2.04 0.72 -25.23
C ASP A 264 -2.61 1.62 -24.10
N GLY A 265 -1.73 2.07 -23.21
CA GLY A 265 -2.04 2.91 -22.08
C GLY A 265 -2.20 4.41 -22.40
N PRO A 266 -2.09 5.30 -21.40
CA PRO A 266 -2.13 6.75 -21.60
C PRO A 266 -1.03 7.29 -22.53
N ASP A 267 -1.27 8.45 -23.14
CA ASP A 267 -0.35 9.13 -24.08
C ASP A 267 1.10 9.34 -23.61
N TRP A 268 1.37 9.20 -22.32
CA TRP A 268 2.72 9.31 -21.76
C TRP A 268 3.48 7.97 -21.75
N CYS A 269 2.84 6.85 -22.03
CA CYS A 269 3.50 5.56 -22.15
C CYS A 269 4.45 5.54 -23.34
N LEU A 270 5.66 5.05 -23.12
CA LEU A 270 6.64 4.72 -24.15
C LEU A 270 6.45 3.27 -24.58
N GLU A 271 6.89 2.93 -25.77
CA GLU A 271 6.90 1.55 -26.27
C GLU A 271 7.84 0.69 -25.41
N ARG A 272 7.59 -0.63 -25.40
CA ARG A 272 8.34 -1.57 -24.55
C ARG A 272 9.85 -1.56 -24.83
N ASP A 273 10.27 -1.32 -26.06
CA ASP A 273 11.68 -1.24 -26.48
C ASP A 273 12.35 0.11 -26.19
N GLU A 274 11.57 1.13 -25.81
CA GLU A 274 12.08 2.44 -25.38
C GLU A 274 12.42 2.51 -23.89
N ILE A 275 12.15 1.45 -23.13
CA ILE A 275 12.42 1.36 -21.69
C ILE A 275 13.12 0.07 -21.30
N VAL A 276 13.85 0.10 -20.21
CA VAL A 276 14.59 -1.04 -19.67
C VAL A 276 14.28 -1.19 -18.18
N MET A 277 13.95 -2.42 -17.77
CA MET A 277 13.84 -2.79 -16.36
C MET A 277 15.19 -3.33 -15.89
N LEU A 278 15.68 -2.80 -14.78
CA LEU A 278 16.91 -3.28 -14.15
C LEU A 278 16.62 -4.50 -13.24
N PRO A 279 17.66 -5.22 -12.80
CA PRO A 279 17.52 -6.29 -11.82
C PRO A 279 16.77 -5.83 -10.57
N SER A 280 16.03 -6.75 -9.96
CA SER A 280 15.25 -6.46 -8.75
C SER A 280 16.16 -6.05 -7.58
N PHE A 281 15.71 -5.06 -6.81
CA PHE A 281 16.29 -4.70 -5.53
C PHE A 281 15.94 -5.68 -4.40
N GLY A 282 14.85 -6.41 -4.54
CA GLY A 282 14.30 -7.32 -3.56
C GLY A 282 12.80 -7.51 -3.73
N GLN A 283 12.20 -8.26 -2.82
CA GLN A 283 10.80 -8.64 -2.87
C GLN A 283 10.02 -7.89 -1.79
N ALA A 284 8.82 -7.41 -2.15
CA ALA A 284 7.81 -6.97 -1.22
C ALA A 284 6.79 -8.09 -1.05
N PRO A 285 6.43 -8.47 0.20
CA PRO A 285 5.38 -9.43 0.43
C PRO A 285 4.04 -8.90 -0.11
N SER A 286 3.16 -9.79 -0.57
CA SER A 286 1.76 -9.46 -0.80
C SER A 286 1.07 -9.18 0.55
N HIS A 287 -0.18 -8.73 0.51
CA HIS A 287 -0.88 -8.36 1.73
C HIS A 287 -1.23 -9.60 2.56
N PRO A 288 -0.78 -9.67 3.84
CA PRO A 288 -1.13 -10.75 4.75
C PRO A 288 -2.43 -10.50 5.48
N VAL A 289 -3.06 -11.58 5.92
CA VAL A 289 -4.07 -11.58 6.98
C VAL A 289 -3.37 -11.97 8.27
N MET A 290 -3.31 -11.05 9.21
CA MET A 290 -2.61 -11.19 10.49
C MET A 290 -3.56 -11.62 11.61
N TYR A 291 -3.04 -12.38 12.58
CA TYR A 291 -3.74 -12.76 13.80
C TYR A 291 -2.77 -12.83 14.98
N ASP A 292 -3.31 -12.87 16.21
CA ASP A 292 -2.52 -13.08 17.43
C ASP A 292 -2.59 -14.56 17.87
N PRO A 293 -1.49 -15.33 17.73
CA PRO A 293 -1.46 -16.72 18.15
C PRO A 293 -1.55 -16.93 19.67
N ALA A 294 -1.39 -15.85 20.47
CA ALA A 294 -1.55 -15.95 21.91
C ALA A 294 -3.03 -15.84 22.35
N SER A 295 -3.89 -15.25 21.52
CA SER A 295 -5.30 -15.00 21.84
C SER A 295 -6.28 -15.87 21.03
N MET A 296 -5.89 -16.34 19.84
CA MET A 296 -6.75 -17.16 18.97
C MET A 296 -6.40 -18.64 19.09
N GLU A 297 -7.42 -19.49 19.29
CA GLU A 297 -7.22 -20.95 19.28
C GLU A 297 -6.90 -21.47 17.88
N ASP A 298 -6.02 -22.49 17.79
CA ASP A 298 -5.60 -23.11 16.52
C ASP A 298 -6.79 -23.59 15.67
N GLU A 299 -7.85 -24.10 16.29
CA GLU A 299 -9.05 -24.59 15.60
C GLU A 299 -9.79 -23.43 14.91
N THR A 300 -9.95 -22.30 15.59
CA THR A 300 -10.56 -21.08 15.04
C THR A 300 -9.73 -20.52 13.89
N MET A 301 -8.41 -20.43 14.08
CA MET A 301 -7.47 -19.98 13.03
C MET A 301 -7.58 -20.85 11.77
N LEU A 302 -7.62 -22.17 11.90
CA LEU A 302 -7.74 -23.08 10.77
C LEU A 302 -9.08 -22.91 10.03
N VAL A 303 -10.19 -22.73 10.74
CA VAL A 303 -11.50 -22.47 10.12
C VAL A 303 -11.50 -21.18 9.32
N ILE A 304 -10.90 -20.10 9.86
CA ILE A 304 -10.74 -18.82 9.16
C ILE A 304 -9.83 -19.01 7.93
N GLN A 305 -8.71 -19.71 8.08
CA GLN A 305 -7.79 -19.98 6.97
C GLN A 305 -8.49 -20.73 5.84
N GLU A 306 -9.21 -21.83 6.14
CA GLU A 306 -9.95 -22.60 5.14
C GLU A 306 -10.99 -21.73 4.41
N ALA A 307 -11.70 -20.87 5.13
CA ALA A 307 -12.68 -19.97 4.54
C ALA A 307 -12.03 -18.92 3.63
N LEU A 308 -10.89 -18.31 4.03
CA LEU A 308 -10.13 -17.37 3.19
C LEU A 308 -9.63 -18.05 1.90
N LEU A 309 -9.14 -19.27 2.00
CA LEU A 309 -8.66 -20.03 0.84
C LEU A 309 -9.80 -20.44 -0.11
N ALA A 310 -11.00 -20.68 0.43
CA ALA A 310 -12.17 -21.06 -0.35
C ALA A 310 -12.82 -19.89 -1.11
N LEU A 311 -12.44 -18.64 -0.84
CA LEU A 311 -13.02 -17.48 -1.52
C LEU A 311 -12.83 -17.53 -3.05
N ASP A 312 -11.74 -18.10 -3.57
CA ASP A 312 -11.53 -18.19 -5.03
C ASP A 312 -12.16 -19.45 -5.68
N ASP A 313 -12.90 -20.28 -4.93
CA ASP A 313 -13.55 -21.48 -5.44
C ASP A 313 -14.79 -21.16 -6.30
N ASP A 314 -15.52 -20.08 -5.98
CA ASP A 314 -16.71 -19.67 -6.71
C ASP A 314 -16.60 -18.25 -7.34
N SER A 315 -17.60 -17.87 -8.15
CA SER A 315 -17.57 -16.58 -8.86
C SER A 315 -17.83 -15.39 -7.95
N GLU A 316 -18.64 -15.56 -6.90
CA GLU A 316 -18.97 -14.51 -5.94
C GLU A 316 -17.76 -14.19 -5.06
N GLY A 317 -17.10 -15.22 -4.52
CA GLY A 317 -15.88 -15.04 -3.74
C GLY A 317 -14.74 -14.40 -4.54
N ARG A 318 -14.59 -14.76 -5.84
CA ARG A 318 -13.60 -14.10 -6.73
C ARG A 318 -13.93 -12.62 -6.98
N GLU A 319 -15.21 -12.27 -7.12
CA GLU A 319 -15.64 -10.88 -7.26
C GLU A 319 -15.32 -10.09 -5.98
N ILE A 320 -15.63 -10.64 -4.80
CA ILE A 320 -15.27 -10.05 -3.51
C ILE A 320 -13.76 -9.86 -3.36
N LEU A 321 -12.95 -10.87 -3.68
CA LEU A 321 -11.49 -10.79 -3.63
C LEU A 321 -10.94 -9.70 -4.55
N ASN A 322 -11.48 -9.58 -5.77
CA ASN A 322 -11.09 -8.53 -6.70
C ASN A 322 -11.50 -7.14 -6.20
N ASP A 323 -12.72 -6.97 -5.74
CA ASP A 323 -13.29 -5.67 -5.41
C ASP A 323 -12.78 -5.13 -4.06
N VAL A 324 -12.63 -6.01 -3.06
CA VAL A 324 -12.21 -5.62 -1.71
C VAL A 324 -10.68 -5.61 -1.56
N LEU A 325 -9.98 -6.61 -2.09
CA LEU A 325 -8.53 -6.80 -1.90
C LEU A 325 -7.70 -6.61 -3.18
N ASN A 326 -8.34 -6.54 -4.35
CA ASN A 326 -7.65 -6.50 -5.65
C ASN A 326 -6.63 -7.65 -5.80
N THR A 327 -7.08 -8.87 -5.46
CA THR A 327 -6.26 -10.08 -5.50
C THR A 327 -6.94 -11.22 -6.27
N ALA A 328 -6.16 -12.18 -6.77
CA ALA A 328 -6.65 -13.34 -7.49
C ALA A 328 -7.04 -14.51 -6.58
N GLY A 329 -6.77 -14.43 -5.29
CA GLY A 329 -7.02 -15.47 -4.31
C GLY A 329 -6.14 -15.37 -3.09
N MET A 330 -6.28 -16.32 -2.17
CA MET A 330 -5.48 -16.41 -0.95
C MET A 330 -4.75 -17.75 -0.90
N VAL A 331 -3.61 -17.81 -0.20
CA VAL A 331 -2.88 -19.03 0.11
C VAL A 331 -2.41 -19.00 1.57
N ALA A 332 -2.36 -20.19 2.19
CA ALA A 332 -1.82 -20.33 3.54
C ALA A 332 -0.32 -19.97 3.58
N SER A 333 0.11 -19.28 4.62
CA SER A 333 1.50 -18.97 4.89
C SER A 333 1.71 -18.74 6.39
N THR A 334 2.96 -18.51 6.79
CA THR A 334 3.35 -18.09 8.14
C THR A 334 4.08 -16.75 8.09
N GLY A 335 4.18 -16.06 9.22
CA GLY A 335 4.95 -14.82 9.33
C GLY A 335 6.42 -14.99 8.95
N GLU A 336 7.05 -16.09 9.37
CA GLU A 336 8.44 -16.39 9.02
C GLU A 336 8.62 -16.57 7.51
N GLU A 337 7.75 -17.36 6.85
CA GLU A 337 7.86 -17.64 5.42
C GLU A 337 7.56 -16.42 4.56
N HIS A 338 6.57 -15.62 4.96
CA HIS A 338 6.08 -14.52 4.14
C HIS A 338 6.77 -13.19 4.41
N LEU A 339 7.03 -12.87 5.69
CA LEU A 339 7.52 -11.56 6.14
C LEU A 339 9.00 -11.57 6.52
N GLY A 340 9.58 -12.74 6.83
CA GLY A 340 10.96 -12.84 7.30
C GLY A 340 11.99 -12.23 6.33
N THR A 341 11.87 -12.49 5.03
CA THR A 341 12.78 -11.95 4.00
C THR A 341 12.61 -10.45 3.75
N TYR A 342 11.46 -9.87 4.07
CA TYR A 342 11.23 -8.43 3.95
C TYR A 342 12.08 -7.64 4.94
N SER A 343 12.28 -8.19 6.14
CA SER A 343 13.17 -7.62 7.15
C SER A 343 14.57 -7.33 6.58
N ASP A 344 15.15 -8.27 5.86
CA ASP A 344 16.48 -8.10 5.25
C ASP A 344 16.51 -6.97 4.21
N ALA A 345 15.42 -6.83 3.45
CA ALA A 345 15.30 -5.80 2.42
C ALA A 345 15.21 -4.37 2.98
N VAL A 346 14.59 -4.19 4.15
CA VAL A 346 14.33 -2.86 4.73
C VAL A 346 15.19 -2.51 5.93
N SER A 347 15.89 -3.46 6.54
CA SER A 347 16.70 -3.27 7.76
C SER A 347 17.78 -2.19 7.65
N ASN A 348 18.29 -1.94 6.43
CA ASN A 348 19.29 -0.90 6.16
C ASN A 348 18.69 0.50 6.02
N VAL A 349 17.36 0.63 6.00
CA VAL A 349 16.68 1.93 5.93
C VAL A 349 16.80 2.62 7.29
N PRO A 350 17.36 3.86 7.35
CA PRO A 350 17.55 4.56 8.63
C PRO A 350 16.21 4.76 9.35
N GLY A 351 16.17 4.46 10.63
CA GLY A 351 15.04 4.71 11.52
C GLY A 351 13.76 3.93 11.21
N ILE A 352 13.77 2.95 10.30
CA ILE A 352 12.55 2.24 9.86
C ILE A 352 11.89 1.51 11.02
N GLN A 353 12.68 0.79 11.83
CA GLN A 353 12.15 0.06 12.97
C GLN A 353 11.50 1.00 13.98
N ALA A 354 12.22 2.04 14.43
CA ALA A 354 11.69 3.02 15.37
C ALA A 354 10.49 3.81 14.81
N TYR A 355 10.39 3.95 13.49
CA TYR A 355 9.25 4.59 12.84
C TYR A 355 7.99 3.71 12.92
N LEU A 356 8.13 2.43 12.68
CA LEU A 356 7.01 1.48 12.71
C LEU A 356 6.55 1.15 14.15
N GLU A 357 7.41 1.36 15.16
CA GLU A 357 7.09 1.18 16.60
C GLU A 357 6.39 2.41 17.23
N ARG A 358 6.06 3.48 16.49
CA ARG A 358 5.43 4.72 17.02
C ARG A 358 3.91 4.64 17.01
#